data_82d77771f0d71bab8412f6bbcc254241
#
_entry.id   82d77771f0d71bab8412f6bbcc254241
#
_cell.length_a   1.000
_cell.length_b   1.000
_cell.length_c   1.000
_cell.angle_alpha   90.00
_cell.angle_beta   90.00
_cell.angle_gamma   90.00
#
_symmetry.space_group_name_H-M   'P 1'
#
loop_
_entity.id
_entity.type
_entity.pdbx_description
1 polymer ?
#
loop_
_entity_poly.entity_id
_entity_poly.type
_entity_poly.pdbx_seq_one_letter_code
_entity_poly.pdbx_strand_id
1 'polypeptide(L)'
;MILLAVVAIVGAYQVLALAACVVRRGQGSARNGRKPREAGSQYPVSILKPIRGLDPAFREAIRSHTVLQGDNEVLCGVSNLNDPAVGVLREFPSVRVIECHTKARNGKVGVLIDLAAAARYPTLVVNDSDIRVEPDYLRRVTAPLLDPRVGLVTCLYRPVGDTFEARFEGLGISTDFAPSTLAFRRADLERIGGFAAIADYLADDYQLGHRIHALGLKCVLSDVIVETHLQGGWRDVWAHQVRWARTIRVTKVFGYLGLPVTNATLWAVIAAACGRWDLAAALLAVRMVMAFAAGWFMMRSRDVVRLSWLIPSRDLFGFAVWLAGLFGNSVVWRGEYMRLGRQGRIGFEQE
;
A
#
# COMPACT_ATOMS: atom_id res chain seq x y z
N MET A 1 37.89 -5.80 -2.76
CA MET A 1 37.33 -5.88 -1.38
C MET A 1 35.97 -5.19 -1.27
N ILE A 2 35.82 -3.94 -1.66
CA ILE A 2 34.54 -3.18 -1.51
C ILE A 2 33.36 -3.88 -2.22
N LEU A 3 33.54 -4.30 -3.48
CA LEU A 3 32.49 -4.99 -4.24
C LEU A 3 32.02 -6.27 -3.52
N LEU A 4 32.91 -7.08 -2.99
CA LEU A 4 32.57 -8.29 -2.27
C LEU A 4 31.77 -8.00 -1.00
N ALA A 5 32.14 -6.95 -0.25
CA ALA A 5 31.40 -6.54 0.93
C ALA A 5 29.97 -6.10 0.59
N VAL A 6 29.81 -5.28 -0.47
CA VAL A 6 28.47 -4.85 -0.92
C VAL A 6 27.64 -6.02 -1.41
N VAL A 7 28.20 -6.91 -2.24
CA VAL A 7 27.51 -8.13 -2.72
C VAL A 7 27.06 -9.00 -1.55
N ALA A 8 27.88 -9.16 -0.52
CA ALA A 8 27.53 -9.91 0.69
C ALA A 8 26.36 -9.25 1.44
N ILE A 9 26.36 -7.92 1.60
CA ILE A 9 25.27 -7.17 2.24
C ILE A 9 23.97 -7.34 1.44
N VAL A 10 24.02 -7.16 0.13
CA VAL A 10 22.87 -7.31 -0.78
C VAL A 10 22.32 -8.72 -0.73
N GLY A 11 23.20 -9.73 -0.81
CA GLY A 11 22.81 -11.14 -0.72
C GLY A 11 22.16 -11.46 0.63
N ALA A 12 22.76 -11.00 1.73
CA ALA A 12 22.20 -11.18 3.07
C ALA A 12 20.80 -10.54 3.20
N TYR A 13 20.59 -9.35 2.63
CA TYR A 13 19.27 -8.72 2.60
C TYR A 13 18.24 -9.59 1.87
N GLN A 14 18.57 -10.12 0.69
CA GLN A 14 17.66 -11.00 -0.06
C GLN A 14 17.32 -12.28 0.72
N VAL A 15 18.30 -12.87 1.40
CA VAL A 15 18.10 -14.06 2.24
C VAL A 15 17.20 -13.73 3.44
N LEU A 16 17.41 -12.59 4.10
CA LEU A 16 16.54 -12.14 5.20
C LEU A 16 15.10 -11.89 4.72
N ALA A 17 14.92 -11.27 3.56
CA ALA A 17 13.60 -11.07 2.96
C ALA A 17 12.91 -12.40 2.63
N LEU A 18 13.66 -13.38 2.09
CA LEU A 18 13.16 -14.72 1.83
C LEU A 18 12.76 -15.43 3.14
N ALA A 19 13.59 -15.37 4.16
CA ALA A 19 13.29 -15.94 5.48
C ALA A 19 12.03 -15.32 6.08
N ALA A 20 11.86 -13.99 5.97
CA ALA A 20 10.65 -13.31 6.41
C ALA A 20 9.38 -13.81 5.69
N CYS A 21 9.45 -14.05 4.38
CA CYS A 21 8.35 -14.64 3.60
C CYS A 21 7.99 -16.04 4.12
N VAL A 22 8.98 -16.89 4.37
CA VAL A 22 8.77 -18.27 4.87
C VAL A 22 8.14 -18.28 6.26
N VAL A 23 8.70 -17.50 7.19
CA VAL A 23 8.18 -17.38 8.57
C VAL A 23 6.73 -16.88 8.57
N ARG A 24 6.46 -15.85 7.78
CA ARG A 24 5.11 -15.29 7.67
C ARG A 24 4.10 -16.31 7.14
N ARG A 25 4.46 -17.08 6.12
CA ARG A 25 3.58 -18.12 5.57
C ARG A 25 3.30 -19.21 6.61
N GLY A 26 4.30 -19.62 7.36
CA GLY A 26 4.15 -20.60 8.47
C GLY A 26 3.16 -20.11 9.53
N GLN A 27 3.23 -18.83 9.90
CA GLN A 27 2.29 -18.21 10.84
C GLN A 27 0.86 -18.13 10.31
N GLY A 28 0.66 -17.82 9.03
CA GLY A 28 -0.64 -17.82 8.36
C GLY A 28 -1.27 -19.21 8.31
N SER A 29 -0.47 -20.24 8.01
CA SER A 29 -0.93 -21.64 7.97
C SER A 29 -1.32 -22.16 9.35
N ALA A 30 -0.56 -21.84 10.40
CA ALA A 30 -0.86 -22.22 11.78
C ALA A 30 -2.15 -21.54 12.32
N ARG A 31 -2.44 -20.31 11.87
CA ARG A 31 -3.69 -19.60 12.20
C ARG A 31 -4.91 -20.20 11.46
N ASN A 32 -4.74 -20.58 10.20
CA ASN A 32 -5.83 -21.22 9.41
C ASN A 32 -6.15 -22.65 9.86
N GLY A 33 -5.21 -23.36 10.51
CA GLY A 33 -5.43 -24.69 11.08
C GLY A 33 -6.25 -24.70 12.39
N ARG A 34 -6.39 -23.56 13.05
CA ARG A 34 -7.39 -23.40 14.11
C ARG A 34 -8.72 -23.12 13.42
N LYS A 35 -9.67 -24.11 13.50
CA LYS A 35 -11.06 -23.93 13.04
C LYS A 35 -11.52 -22.53 13.44
N PRO A 36 -12.05 -21.73 12.50
CA PRO A 36 -12.63 -20.44 12.85
C PRO A 36 -13.73 -20.76 13.88
N ARG A 37 -13.65 -20.21 15.08
CA ARG A 37 -14.85 -20.04 15.87
C ARG A 37 -15.81 -19.30 14.96
N GLU A 38 -16.98 -19.88 14.73
CA GLU A 38 -18.11 -19.30 14.02
C GLU A 38 -18.48 -17.98 14.70
N ALA A 39 -17.82 -16.92 14.29
CA ALA A 39 -18.21 -15.57 14.64
C ALA A 39 -17.87 -14.71 13.40
N GLY A 40 -18.87 -14.07 12.86
CA GLY A 40 -18.70 -12.91 11.99
C GLY A 40 -17.73 -11.92 12.62
N SER A 41 -17.39 -10.82 11.97
CA SER A 41 -16.60 -9.74 12.59
C SER A 41 -17.08 -9.58 14.04
N GLN A 42 -16.20 -9.86 15.03
CA GLN A 42 -16.59 -9.77 16.45
C GLN A 42 -16.92 -8.32 16.86
N TYR A 43 -16.58 -7.38 15.99
CA TYR A 43 -16.89 -5.96 16.16
C TYR A 43 -17.57 -5.43 14.91
N PRO A 44 -18.60 -4.59 15.08
CA PRO A 44 -19.16 -3.84 13.98
C PRO A 44 -18.15 -2.85 13.42
N VAL A 45 -18.12 -2.69 12.09
CA VAL A 45 -17.07 -1.99 11.34
C VAL A 45 -17.66 -0.91 10.46
N SER A 46 -17.14 0.31 10.55
CA SER A 46 -17.37 1.35 9.53
C SER A 46 -16.21 1.36 8.54
N ILE A 47 -16.52 1.12 7.27
CA ILE A 47 -15.56 1.15 6.16
C ILE A 47 -15.61 2.55 5.55
N LEU A 48 -14.47 3.25 5.57
CA LEU A 48 -14.31 4.60 5.07
C LEU A 48 -13.62 4.56 3.71
N LYS A 49 -14.32 4.95 2.64
CA LYS A 49 -13.79 5.00 1.28
C LYS A 49 -13.82 6.45 0.77
N PRO A 50 -12.69 7.16 0.81
CA PRO A 50 -12.57 8.46 0.15
C PRO A 50 -12.56 8.24 -1.36
N ILE A 51 -13.46 8.93 -2.06
CA ILE A 51 -13.70 8.77 -3.50
C ILE A 51 -13.42 10.11 -4.21
N ARG A 52 -12.73 10.01 -5.36
CA ARG A 52 -12.54 11.13 -6.28
C ARG A 52 -12.43 10.62 -7.71
N GLY A 53 -13.48 10.79 -8.50
CA GLY A 53 -13.57 10.27 -9.85
C GLY A 53 -13.75 8.75 -9.90
N LEU A 54 -13.73 8.20 -11.11
CA LEU A 54 -13.86 6.77 -11.37
C LEU A 54 -12.46 6.16 -11.55
N ASP A 55 -12.08 5.30 -10.62
CA ASP A 55 -10.89 4.47 -10.76
C ASP A 55 -11.18 3.23 -11.63
N PRO A 56 -10.15 2.56 -12.15
CA PRO A 56 -10.30 1.29 -12.84
C PRO A 56 -11.02 0.26 -11.97
N ALA A 57 -11.93 -0.50 -12.57
CA ALA A 57 -12.73 -1.52 -11.87
C ALA A 57 -13.46 -1.02 -10.61
N PHE A 58 -13.81 0.29 -10.56
CA PHE A 58 -14.47 0.92 -9.42
C PHE A 58 -15.76 0.21 -9.01
N ARG A 59 -16.60 -0.14 -9.99
CA ARG A 59 -17.88 -0.84 -9.73
C ARG A 59 -17.66 -2.18 -9.03
N GLU A 60 -16.67 -2.96 -9.47
CA GLU A 60 -16.30 -4.24 -8.87
C GLU A 60 -15.71 -4.05 -7.47
N ALA A 61 -14.92 -2.99 -7.27
CA ALA A 61 -14.39 -2.63 -5.97
C ALA A 61 -15.52 -2.34 -4.98
N ILE A 62 -16.50 -1.50 -5.35
CA ILE A 62 -17.66 -1.21 -4.50
C ILE A 62 -18.49 -2.47 -4.26
N ARG A 63 -18.80 -3.25 -5.29
CA ARG A 63 -19.54 -4.51 -5.15
C ARG A 63 -18.90 -5.47 -4.15
N SER A 64 -17.58 -5.57 -4.14
CA SER A 64 -16.87 -6.44 -3.20
C SER A 64 -17.11 -6.06 -1.73
N HIS A 65 -17.40 -4.79 -1.45
CA HIS A 65 -17.70 -4.30 -0.11
C HIS A 65 -19.17 -4.50 0.29
N THR A 66 -20.08 -4.66 -0.66
CA THR A 66 -21.51 -4.86 -0.37
C THR A 66 -21.86 -6.30 0.00
N VAL A 67 -20.94 -7.24 -0.21
CA VAL A 67 -21.13 -8.68 0.09
C VAL A 67 -20.31 -9.17 1.28
N LEU A 68 -19.76 -8.23 2.06
CA LEU A 68 -18.94 -8.55 3.23
C LEU A 68 -19.76 -9.18 4.36
N GLN A 69 -19.15 -10.15 5.03
CA GLN A 69 -19.75 -10.83 6.16
C GLN A 69 -19.57 -10.03 7.46
N GLY A 70 -20.58 -10.07 8.32
CA GLY A 70 -20.57 -9.41 9.62
C GLY A 70 -21.30 -8.07 9.60
N ASP A 71 -21.44 -7.48 10.78
CA ASP A 71 -22.10 -6.19 10.97
C ASP A 71 -21.16 -5.07 10.49
N ASN A 72 -21.55 -4.38 9.42
CA ASN A 72 -20.73 -3.34 8.83
C ASN A 72 -21.56 -2.28 8.11
N GLU A 73 -20.96 -1.13 7.88
CA GLU A 73 -21.46 -0.09 6.99
C GLU A 73 -20.35 0.37 6.05
N VAL A 74 -20.71 0.71 4.82
CA VAL A 74 -19.81 1.26 3.82
C VAL A 74 -20.14 2.73 3.60
N LEU A 75 -19.19 3.60 3.90
CA LEU A 75 -19.28 5.04 3.77
C LEU A 75 -18.35 5.49 2.63
N CYS A 76 -18.94 6.00 1.57
CA CYS A 76 -18.22 6.58 0.43
C CYS A 76 -18.31 8.10 0.49
N GLY A 77 -17.19 8.77 0.72
CA GLY A 77 -17.10 10.22 0.81
C GLY A 77 -16.67 10.83 -0.52
N VAL A 78 -17.40 11.82 -0.99
CA VAL A 78 -17.09 12.63 -2.17
C VAL A 78 -17.06 14.10 -1.79
N SER A 79 -16.18 14.89 -2.41
CA SER A 79 -16.14 16.33 -2.17
C SER A 79 -17.26 17.08 -2.88
N ASN A 80 -17.96 16.43 -3.83
CA ASN A 80 -19.07 17.00 -4.60
C ASN A 80 -19.97 15.88 -5.12
N LEU A 81 -21.28 16.02 -4.97
CA LEU A 81 -22.27 15.05 -5.47
C LEU A 81 -22.36 14.96 -7.00
N ASN A 82 -21.72 15.88 -7.72
CA ASN A 82 -21.54 15.80 -9.18
C ASN A 82 -20.33 14.95 -9.60
N ASP A 83 -19.59 14.37 -8.66
CA ASP A 83 -18.51 13.44 -8.99
C ASP A 83 -19.06 12.25 -9.79
N PRO A 84 -18.43 11.86 -10.92
CA PRO A 84 -18.91 10.77 -11.77
C PRO A 84 -19.07 9.44 -11.02
N ALA A 85 -18.33 9.21 -9.94
CA ALA A 85 -18.46 8.02 -9.11
C ALA A 85 -19.85 7.93 -8.42
N VAL A 86 -20.51 9.05 -8.15
CA VAL A 86 -21.81 9.07 -7.46
C VAL A 86 -22.88 8.33 -8.27
N GLY A 87 -22.83 8.44 -9.60
CA GLY A 87 -23.73 7.67 -10.49
C GLY A 87 -23.63 6.17 -10.26
N VAL A 88 -22.40 5.66 -10.15
CA VAL A 88 -22.14 4.22 -9.87
C VAL A 88 -22.51 3.86 -8.43
N LEU A 89 -22.22 4.72 -7.46
CA LEU A 89 -22.52 4.45 -6.04
C LEU A 89 -24.01 4.29 -5.77
N ARG A 90 -24.86 5.03 -6.50
CA ARG A 90 -26.33 4.95 -6.40
C ARG A 90 -26.90 3.59 -6.81
N GLU A 91 -26.14 2.77 -7.54
CA GLU A 91 -26.54 1.40 -7.89
C GLU A 91 -26.44 0.43 -6.68
N PHE A 92 -25.81 0.87 -5.60
CA PHE A 92 -25.57 0.06 -4.39
C PHE A 92 -26.31 0.66 -3.18
N PRO A 93 -27.59 0.29 -2.91
CA PRO A 93 -28.39 0.90 -1.84
C PRO A 93 -27.81 0.72 -0.42
N SER A 94 -26.98 -0.30 -0.21
CA SER A 94 -26.28 -0.54 1.07
C SER A 94 -25.11 0.37 1.33
N VAL A 95 -24.67 1.17 0.32
CA VAL A 95 -23.58 2.12 0.43
C VAL A 95 -24.14 3.50 0.79
N ARG A 96 -23.58 4.10 1.84
CA ARG A 96 -23.92 5.49 2.20
C ARG A 96 -22.97 6.45 1.51
N VAL A 97 -23.49 7.28 0.62
CA VAL A 97 -22.73 8.37 -0.01
C VAL A 97 -22.83 9.61 0.88
N ILE A 98 -21.68 10.19 1.20
CA ILE A 98 -21.55 11.35 2.06
C ILE A 98 -20.85 12.47 1.28
N GLU A 99 -21.49 13.62 1.17
CA GLU A 99 -20.85 14.82 0.67
C GLU A 99 -19.97 15.40 1.78
N CYS A 100 -18.66 15.54 1.49
CA CYS A 100 -17.65 15.95 2.44
C CYS A 100 -17.21 17.38 2.15
N HIS A 101 -17.20 18.22 3.19
CA HIS A 101 -16.95 19.65 3.07
C HIS A 101 -15.65 20.09 3.76
N THR A 102 -15.06 19.25 4.60
CA THR A 102 -13.81 19.57 5.30
C THR A 102 -12.67 19.73 4.30
N LYS A 103 -12.12 20.94 4.25
CA LYS A 103 -10.95 21.25 3.44
C LYS A 103 -9.69 20.97 4.21
N ALA A 104 -8.78 20.20 3.63
CA ALA A 104 -7.46 19.90 4.17
C ALA A 104 -6.43 19.99 3.04
N ARG A 105 -5.15 20.16 3.38
CA ARG A 105 -4.07 20.15 2.38
C ARG A 105 -3.97 18.80 1.67
N ASN A 106 -4.20 17.72 2.40
CA ASN A 106 -4.47 16.41 1.82
C ASN A 106 -5.99 16.25 1.69
N GLY A 107 -6.52 16.44 0.48
CA GLY A 107 -7.96 16.35 0.22
C GLY A 107 -8.57 15.00 0.60
N LYS A 108 -7.81 13.89 0.47
CA LYS A 108 -8.23 12.56 0.94
C LYS A 108 -8.48 12.56 2.45
N VAL A 109 -7.59 13.20 3.20
CA VAL A 109 -7.72 13.28 4.66
C VAL A 109 -8.89 14.18 5.05
N GLY A 110 -9.15 15.27 4.31
CA GLY A 110 -10.36 16.08 4.50
C GLY A 110 -11.64 15.23 4.42
N VAL A 111 -11.74 14.40 3.38
CA VAL A 111 -12.86 13.45 3.24
C VAL A 111 -12.89 12.44 4.39
N LEU A 112 -11.75 11.91 4.83
CA LEU A 112 -11.69 10.96 5.95
C LEU A 112 -12.15 11.57 7.29
N ILE A 113 -11.95 12.88 7.52
CA ILE A 113 -12.46 13.58 8.70
C ILE A 113 -13.98 13.50 8.74
N ASP A 114 -14.65 13.85 7.63
CA ASP A 114 -16.11 13.85 7.56
C ASP A 114 -16.68 12.43 7.61
N LEU A 115 -16.03 11.47 6.95
CA LEU A 115 -16.42 10.07 7.02
C LEU A 115 -16.31 9.49 8.43
N ALA A 116 -15.24 9.81 9.17
CA ALA A 116 -15.06 9.36 10.55
C ALA A 116 -16.12 9.95 11.48
N ALA A 117 -16.52 11.20 11.26
CA ALA A 117 -17.60 11.84 12.02
C ALA A 117 -18.97 11.17 11.74
N ALA A 118 -19.23 10.77 10.48
CA ALA A 118 -20.46 10.10 10.08
C ALA A 118 -20.53 8.61 10.39
N ALA A 119 -19.40 7.99 10.72
CA ALA A 119 -19.28 6.57 11.00
C ALA A 119 -19.89 6.20 12.36
N ARG A 120 -20.64 5.09 12.40
CA ARG A 120 -21.39 4.65 13.59
C ARG A 120 -20.56 3.76 14.52
N TYR A 121 -19.64 2.98 13.95
CA TYR A 121 -19.01 1.88 14.66
C TYR A 121 -17.63 2.24 15.25
N PRO A 122 -17.22 1.54 16.32
CA PRO A 122 -15.97 1.83 17.02
C PRO A 122 -14.72 1.33 16.29
N THR A 123 -14.88 0.39 15.35
CA THR A 123 -13.78 -0.09 14.50
C THR A 123 -13.88 0.58 13.13
N LEU A 124 -12.81 1.21 12.71
CA LEU A 124 -12.70 1.90 11.43
C LEU A 124 -11.76 1.13 10.50
N VAL A 125 -12.17 1.04 9.23
CA VAL A 125 -11.35 0.50 8.16
C VAL A 125 -11.29 1.52 7.03
N VAL A 126 -10.09 1.98 6.69
CA VAL A 126 -9.85 2.86 5.54
C VAL A 126 -9.42 2.04 4.35
N ASN A 127 -10.15 2.13 3.25
CA ASN A 127 -9.81 1.53 1.97
C ASN A 127 -9.87 2.58 0.86
N ASP A 128 -8.87 2.58 -0.01
CA ASP A 128 -8.92 3.39 -1.23
C ASP A 128 -10.07 2.94 -2.15
N SER A 129 -10.45 3.81 -3.08
CA SER A 129 -11.62 3.63 -3.96
C SER A 129 -11.57 2.35 -4.81
N ASP A 130 -10.38 1.96 -5.27
CA ASP A 130 -10.09 0.84 -6.16
C ASP A 130 -9.85 -0.51 -5.47
N ILE A 131 -9.81 -0.52 -4.13
CA ILE A 131 -9.53 -1.73 -3.36
C ILE A 131 -10.71 -2.72 -3.44
N ARG A 132 -10.39 -3.96 -3.83
CA ARG A 132 -11.28 -5.14 -3.83
C ARG A 132 -10.91 -6.09 -2.72
N VAL A 133 -11.92 -6.68 -2.12
CA VAL A 133 -11.80 -7.53 -0.93
C VAL A 133 -12.63 -8.82 -1.06
N GLU A 134 -12.25 -9.85 -0.33
CA GLU A 134 -12.98 -11.11 -0.23
C GLU A 134 -14.09 -11.02 0.84
N PRO A 135 -15.15 -11.85 0.79
CA PRO A 135 -16.27 -11.78 1.73
C PRO A 135 -15.86 -11.92 3.22
N ASP A 136 -14.81 -12.66 3.54
CA ASP A 136 -14.32 -12.88 4.92
C ASP A 136 -13.29 -11.82 5.38
N TYR A 137 -13.06 -10.79 4.58
CA TYR A 137 -12.05 -9.75 4.76
C TYR A 137 -12.14 -9.09 6.15
N LEU A 138 -13.32 -8.59 6.54
CA LEU A 138 -13.46 -7.84 7.80
C LEU A 138 -13.11 -8.68 9.02
N ARG A 139 -13.56 -9.91 9.05
CA ARG A 139 -13.24 -10.86 10.14
C ARG A 139 -11.73 -11.04 10.29
N ARG A 140 -11.01 -11.17 9.17
CA ARG A 140 -9.56 -11.43 9.17
C ARG A 140 -8.75 -10.18 9.47
N VAL A 141 -9.12 -9.02 8.91
CA VAL A 141 -8.36 -7.78 9.10
C VAL A 141 -8.56 -7.20 10.50
N THR A 142 -9.72 -7.42 11.11
CA THR A 142 -10.01 -6.90 12.48
C THR A 142 -9.58 -7.86 13.59
N ALA A 143 -9.41 -9.16 13.30
CA ALA A 143 -9.04 -10.15 14.33
C ALA A 143 -7.79 -9.79 15.16
N PRO A 144 -6.70 -9.21 14.59
CA PRO A 144 -5.55 -8.80 15.42
C PRO A 144 -5.88 -7.68 16.42
N LEU A 145 -6.92 -6.85 16.16
CA LEU A 145 -7.34 -5.78 17.07
C LEU A 145 -7.96 -6.30 18.38
N LEU A 146 -8.23 -7.60 18.47
CA LEU A 146 -8.64 -8.26 19.75
C LEU A 146 -7.52 -8.20 20.79
N ASP A 147 -6.26 -8.15 20.39
CA ASP A 147 -5.14 -7.88 21.28
C ASP A 147 -5.09 -6.35 21.53
N PRO A 148 -5.28 -5.89 22.78
CA PRO A 148 -5.26 -4.46 23.10
C PRO A 148 -3.92 -3.79 22.81
N ARG A 149 -2.83 -4.55 22.67
CA ARG A 149 -1.51 -4.06 22.31
C ARG A 149 -1.38 -3.75 20.80
N VAL A 150 -2.31 -4.22 19.97
CA VAL A 150 -2.37 -3.93 18.54
C VAL A 150 -3.24 -2.71 18.31
N GLY A 151 -2.67 -1.65 17.76
CA GLY A 151 -3.39 -0.40 17.46
C GLY A 151 -3.78 -0.24 16.00
N LEU A 152 -3.00 -0.86 15.09
CA LEU A 152 -3.26 -0.75 13.65
C LEU A 152 -2.97 -2.08 12.96
N VAL A 153 -3.82 -2.42 12.00
CA VAL A 153 -3.64 -3.56 11.09
C VAL A 153 -3.63 -3.05 9.67
N THR A 154 -2.65 -3.48 8.88
CA THR A 154 -2.57 -3.19 7.45
C THR A 154 -2.53 -4.47 6.63
N CYS A 155 -2.85 -4.40 5.33
CA CYS A 155 -2.81 -5.51 4.39
C CYS A 155 -1.81 -5.22 3.28
N LEU A 156 -1.27 -6.26 2.67
CA LEU A 156 -0.61 -6.14 1.38
C LEU A 156 -1.66 -6.07 0.28
N TYR A 157 -1.41 -5.32 -0.78
CA TYR A 157 -2.27 -5.34 -1.94
C TYR A 157 -1.59 -5.98 -3.14
N ARG A 158 -2.35 -6.82 -3.82
CA ARG A 158 -1.97 -7.45 -5.08
C ARG A 158 -2.45 -6.58 -6.23
N PRO A 159 -1.54 -6.02 -7.03
CA PRO A 159 -1.92 -5.30 -8.22
C PRO A 159 -2.44 -6.26 -9.30
N VAL A 160 -3.50 -5.84 -9.99
CA VAL A 160 -4.04 -6.46 -11.19
C VAL A 160 -4.03 -5.39 -12.28
N GLY A 161 -3.48 -5.68 -13.44
CA GLY A 161 -3.38 -4.74 -14.55
C GLY A 161 -3.92 -5.31 -15.84
N ASP A 162 -4.62 -4.48 -16.64
CA ASP A 162 -5.17 -4.86 -17.93
C ASP A 162 -4.18 -4.60 -19.08
N THR A 163 -3.31 -3.60 -18.93
CA THR A 163 -2.27 -3.26 -19.91
C THR A 163 -0.93 -3.90 -19.54
N PHE A 164 -0.04 -4.01 -20.53
CA PHE A 164 1.31 -4.52 -20.29
C PHE A 164 2.08 -3.63 -19.29
N GLU A 165 1.98 -2.32 -19.43
CA GLU A 165 2.60 -1.33 -18.57
C GLU A 165 2.13 -1.44 -17.11
N ALA A 166 0.83 -1.56 -16.90
CA ALA A 166 0.24 -1.78 -15.58
C ALA A 166 0.70 -3.10 -14.95
N ARG A 167 0.80 -4.18 -15.74
CA ARG A 167 1.33 -5.46 -15.27
C ARG A 167 2.83 -5.38 -14.96
N PHE A 168 3.61 -4.63 -15.76
CA PHE A 168 5.01 -4.37 -15.49
C PHE A 168 5.19 -3.58 -14.19
N GLU A 169 4.37 -2.55 -13.94
CA GLU A 169 4.34 -1.84 -12.67
C GLU A 169 4.01 -2.81 -11.52
N GLY A 170 2.99 -3.63 -11.72
CA GLY A 170 2.53 -4.64 -10.77
C GLY A 170 3.58 -5.65 -10.36
N LEU A 171 4.56 -5.97 -11.24
CA LEU A 171 5.69 -6.83 -10.87
C LEU A 171 6.48 -6.25 -9.69
N GLY A 172 6.85 -4.96 -9.75
CA GLY A 172 7.58 -4.33 -8.66
C GLY A 172 6.77 -4.31 -7.36
N ILE A 173 5.51 -3.91 -7.43
CA ILE A 173 4.63 -3.88 -6.25
C ILE A 173 4.50 -5.28 -5.62
N SER A 174 4.39 -6.34 -6.46
CA SER A 174 4.25 -7.72 -5.98
C SER A 174 5.52 -8.29 -5.38
N THR A 175 6.70 -7.83 -5.81
CA THR A 175 8.00 -8.36 -5.35
C THR A 175 8.62 -7.54 -4.21
N ASP A 176 8.20 -6.28 -4.05
CA ASP A 176 8.79 -5.36 -3.07
C ASP A 176 7.82 -5.02 -1.93
N PHE A 177 6.59 -5.53 -2.00
CA PHE A 177 5.49 -5.37 -1.04
C PHE A 177 5.05 -3.92 -0.81
N ALA A 178 3.82 -3.61 -1.16
CA ALA A 178 3.20 -2.35 -0.79
C ALA A 178 2.01 -2.62 0.15
N PRO A 179 1.96 -1.95 1.30
CA PRO A 179 0.81 -2.03 2.18
C PRO A 179 -0.33 -1.13 1.69
N SER A 180 -1.55 -1.58 1.90
CA SER A 180 -2.78 -0.82 1.74
C SER A 180 -3.75 -1.21 2.84
N THR A 181 -4.87 -0.51 2.94
CA THR A 181 -5.85 -0.75 4.01
C THR A 181 -5.31 -0.47 5.40
N LEU A 182 -6.09 0.23 6.18
CA LEU A 182 -5.77 0.54 7.57
C LEU A 182 -7.00 0.23 8.42
N ALA A 183 -6.89 -0.75 9.32
CA ALA A 183 -7.93 -1.09 10.30
C ALA A 183 -7.43 -0.73 11.70
N PHE A 184 -8.25 -0.01 12.47
CA PHE A 184 -7.89 0.48 13.80
C PHE A 184 -9.14 0.80 14.62
N ARG A 185 -8.98 1.00 15.92
CA ARG A 185 -10.06 1.46 16.79
C ARG A 185 -10.21 2.99 16.69
N ARG A 186 -11.43 3.48 16.68
CA ARG A 186 -11.75 4.91 16.75
C ARG A 186 -11.06 5.60 17.94
N ALA A 187 -11.10 4.96 19.11
CA ALA A 187 -10.45 5.48 20.30
C ALA A 187 -8.94 5.71 20.12
N ASP A 188 -8.23 4.84 19.37
CA ASP A 188 -6.80 5.04 19.10
C ASP A 188 -6.56 6.17 18.09
N LEU A 189 -7.47 6.36 17.12
CA LEU A 189 -7.45 7.51 16.23
C LEU A 189 -7.65 8.83 17.02
N GLU A 190 -8.60 8.87 17.93
CA GLU A 190 -8.87 10.06 18.77
C GLU A 190 -7.67 10.41 19.65
N ARG A 191 -6.98 9.42 20.21
CA ARG A 191 -5.76 9.63 21.02
C ARG A 191 -4.61 10.29 20.26
N ILE A 192 -4.54 10.14 18.95
CA ILE A 192 -3.53 10.80 18.10
C ILE A 192 -3.99 12.16 17.56
N GLY A 193 -5.19 12.63 17.94
CA GLY A 193 -5.78 13.88 17.47
C GLY A 193 -6.64 13.74 16.21
N GLY A 194 -7.15 12.54 15.93
CA GLY A 194 -8.00 12.25 14.77
C GLY A 194 -7.26 12.35 13.46
N PHE A 195 -7.99 12.26 12.35
CA PHE A 195 -7.43 12.49 11.02
C PHE A 195 -6.92 13.92 10.81
N ALA A 196 -7.44 14.90 11.56
CA ALA A 196 -6.96 16.28 11.50
C ALA A 196 -5.45 16.40 11.81
N ALA A 197 -4.91 15.55 12.69
CA ALA A 197 -3.50 15.55 13.04
C ALA A 197 -2.57 15.17 11.86
N ILE A 198 -3.10 14.55 10.80
CA ILE A 198 -2.35 14.12 9.61
C ILE A 198 -2.79 14.84 8.33
N ALA A 199 -3.65 15.85 8.43
CA ALA A 199 -4.27 16.54 7.29
C ALA A 199 -3.28 17.29 6.39
N ASP A 200 -2.10 17.61 6.91
CA ASP A 200 -1.05 18.31 6.17
C ASP A 200 -0.02 17.38 5.51
N TYR A 201 -0.18 16.06 5.60
CA TYR A 201 0.83 15.11 5.11
C TYR A 201 0.32 14.35 3.89
N LEU A 202 1.19 14.17 2.88
CA LEU A 202 0.83 13.39 1.70
C LEU A 202 0.76 11.88 1.98
N ALA A 203 1.69 11.36 2.79
CA ALA A 203 1.70 9.96 3.22
C ALA A 203 0.82 9.77 4.47
N ASP A 204 -0.50 9.88 4.30
CA ASP A 204 -1.50 9.76 5.38
C ASP A 204 -1.45 8.40 6.09
N ASP A 205 -1.27 7.33 5.34
CA ASP A 205 -1.14 5.96 5.83
C ASP A 205 0.08 5.78 6.74
N TYR A 206 1.25 6.26 6.28
CA TYR A 206 2.47 6.24 7.08
C TYR A 206 2.31 7.07 8.36
N GLN A 207 1.75 8.28 8.27
CA GLN A 207 1.57 9.16 9.42
C GLN A 207 0.61 8.56 10.45
N LEU A 208 -0.48 7.95 10.00
CA LEU A 208 -1.42 7.26 10.88
C LEU A 208 -0.73 6.11 11.64
N GLY A 209 -0.03 5.23 10.91
CA GLY A 209 0.70 4.11 11.51
C GLY A 209 1.79 4.57 12.46
N HIS A 210 2.57 5.59 12.08
CA HIS A 210 3.64 6.14 12.91
C HIS A 210 3.12 6.73 14.25
N ARG A 211 2.02 7.50 14.20
CA ARG A 211 1.42 8.10 15.38
C ARG A 211 0.78 7.07 16.30
N ILE A 212 0.08 6.07 15.77
CA ILE A 212 -0.47 4.97 16.55
C ILE A 212 0.66 4.16 17.22
N HIS A 213 1.76 3.92 16.47
CA HIS A 213 2.94 3.27 17.06
C HIS A 213 3.57 4.10 18.20
N ALA A 214 3.60 5.40 18.07
CA ALA A 214 4.10 6.31 19.13
C ALA A 214 3.27 6.27 20.43
N LEU A 215 2.04 5.76 20.40
CA LEU A 215 1.24 5.45 21.60
C LEU A 215 1.72 4.17 22.32
N GLY A 216 2.77 3.50 21.86
CA GLY A 216 3.23 2.21 22.37
C GLY A 216 2.47 1.01 21.81
N LEU A 217 1.59 1.22 20.81
CA LEU A 217 0.80 0.16 20.20
C LEU A 217 1.53 -0.47 19.00
N LYS A 218 1.23 -1.74 18.73
CA LYS A 218 1.81 -2.48 17.60
C LYS A 218 1.05 -2.20 16.31
N CYS A 219 1.79 -2.00 15.21
CA CYS A 219 1.25 -2.08 13.87
C CYS A 219 1.49 -3.50 13.33
N VAL A 220 0.44 -4.17 12.86
CA VAL A 220 0.47 -5.57 12.42
C VAL A 220 0.11 -5.65 10.96
N LEU A 221 0.89 -6.42 10.21
CA LEU A 221 0.56 -6.77 8.84
C LEU A 221 -0.35 -8.00 8.84
N SER A 222 -1.56 -7.90 8.31
CA SER A 222 -2.53 -8.99 8.19
C SER A 222 -2.07 -10.06 7.20
N ASP A 223 -2.59 -11.27 7.32
CA ASP A 223 -2.46 -12.33 6.31
C ASP A 223 -3.41 -12.14 5.11
N VAL A 224 -4.30 -11.17 5.19
CA VAL A 224 -5.19 -10.78 4.10
C VAL A 224 -4.39 -10.05 3.02
N ILE A 225 -4.69 -10.39 1.77
CA ILE A 225 -4.22 -9.67 0.59
C ILE A 225 -5.44 -9.08 -0.08
N VAL A 226 -5.45 -7.77 -0.25
CA VAL A 226 -6.48 -7.08 -1.02
C VAL A 226 -6.02 -6.88 -2.47
N GLU A 227 -6.93 -6.56 -3.38
CA GLU A 227 -6.55 -6.28 -4.78
C GLU A 227 -6.70 -4.78 -5.07
N THR A 228 -5.79 -4.25 -5.87
CA THR A 228 -5.92 -2.93 -6.52
C THR A 228 -5.83 -3.10 -8.02
N HIS A 229 -6.56 -2.29 -8.77
CA HIS A 229 -6.56 -2.35 -10.22
C HIS A 229 -5.70 -1.23 -10.80
N LEU A 230 -4.66 -1.61 -11.54
CA LEU A 230 -3.76 -0.67 -12.19
C LEU A 230 -4.15 -0.52 -13.67
N GLN A 231 -4.03 0.69 -14.19
CA GLN A 231 -4.18 0.97 -15.62
C GLN A 231 -3.28 2.13 -16.03
N GLY A 232 -3.26 2.43 -17.33
CA GLY A 232 -2.50 3.52 -17.91
C GLY A 232 -1.33 3.02 -18.73
N GLY A 233 -0.63 3.95 -19.40
CA GLY A 233 0.54 3.71 -20.20
C GLY A 233 1.84 4.03 -19.45
N TRP A 234 2.98 3.97 -20.17
CA TRP A 234 4.31 4.23 -19.58
C TRP A 234 4.46 5.57 -18.89
N ARG A 235 3.76 6.63 -19.39
CA ARG A 235 3.79 7.95 -18.75
C ARG A 235 3.12 7.94 -17.37
N ASP A 236 2.01 7.22 -17.26
CA ASP A 236 1.26 7.11 -16.00
C ASP A 236 2.04 6.29 -14.98
N VAL A 237 2.62 5.15 -15.41
CA VAL A 237 3.50 4.32 -14.58
C VAL A 237 4.69 5.13 -14.07
N TRP A 238 5.37 5.87 -14.94
CA TRP A 238 6.49 6.71 -14.54
C TRP A 238 6.09 7.79 -13.54
N ALA A 239 5.02 8.54 -13.83
CA ALA A 239 4.53 9.61 -12.96
C ALA A 239 4.11 9.06 -11.58
N HIS A 240 3.43 7.92 -11.55
CA HIS A 240 3.00 7.24 -10.33
C HIS A 240 4.21 6.80 -9.48
N GLN A 241 5.17 6.12 -10.08
CA GLN A 241 6.36 5.64 -9.38
C GLN A 241 7.26 6.78 -8.89
N VAL A 242 7.47 7.84 -9.69
CA VAL A 242 8.25 9.03 -9.28
C VAL A 242 7.54 9.79 -8.15
N ARG A 243 6.20 9.88 -8.18
CA ARG A 243 5.43 10.44 -7.08
C ARG A 243 5.68 9.68 -5.77
N TRP A 244 5.63 8.34 -5.80
CA TRP A 244 5.94 7.51 -4.63
C TRP A 244 7.38 7.71 -4.17
N ALA A 245 8.35 7.68 -5.09
CA ALA A 245 9.76 7.88 -4.79
C ALA A 245 10.02 9.22 -4.08
N ARG A 246 9.45 10.32 -4.58
CA ARG A 246 9.54 11.65 -3.93
C ARG A 246 8.89 11.66 -2.56
N THR A 247 7.71 11.05 -2.41
CA THR A 247 6.99 10.96 -1.14
C THR A 247 7.81 10.18 -0.10
N ILE A 248 8.37 9.03 -0.46
CA ILE A 248 9.25 8.23 0.42
C ILE A 248 10.50 9.02 0.80
N ARG A 249 11.14 9.69 -0.17
CA ARG A 249 12.34 10.49 0.08
C ARG A 249 12.11 11.58 1.12
N VAL A 250 11.06 12.38 0.98
CA VAL A 250 10.78 13.48 1.92
C VAL A 250 10.32 12.99 3.29
N THR A 251 9.74 11.77 3.34
CA THR A 251 9.26 11.15 4.58
C THR A 251 10.39 10.44 5.33
N LYS A 252 11.28 9.73 4.61
CA LYS A 252 12.35 8.87 5.15
C LYS A 252 13.64 9.00 4.35
N VAL A 253 14.33 10.13 4.47
CA VAL A 253 15.51 10.47 3.65
C VAL A 253 16.59 9.38 3.68
N PHE A 254 17.03 8.96 4.87
CA PHE A 254 18.10 7.95 5.00
C PHE A 254 17.66 6.58 4.50
N GLY A 255 16.39 6.20 4.75
CA GLY A 255 15.84 4.96 4.19
C GLY A 255 15.82 5.00 2.67
N TYR A 256 15.41 6.12 2.08
CA TYR A 256 15.38 6.30 0.64
C TYR A 256 16.78 6.21 0.02
N LEU A 257 17.78 6.88 0.60
CA LEU A 257 19.16 6.83 0.11
C LEU A 257 19.76 5.43 0.18
N GLY A 258 19.31 4.60 1.11
CA GLY A 258 19.74 3.21 1.25
C GLY A 258 19.10 2.23 0.26
N LEU A 259 18.01 2.58 -0.42
CA LEU A 259 17.29 1.65 -1.31
C LEU A 259 18.17 1.00 -2.39
N PRO A 260 19.11 1.69 -3.07
CA PRO A 260 19.96 1.04 -4.08
C PRO A 260 20.81 -0.10 -3.53
N VAL A 261 21.17 -0.05 -2.24
CA VAL A 261 21.94 -1.12 -1.58
C VAL A 261 21.16 -2.44 -1.57
N THR A 262 19.82 -2.39 -1.55
CA THR A 262 18.98 -3.60 -1.55
C THR A 262 18.66 -4.12 -2.95
N ASN A 263 18.99 -3.37 -4.02
CA ASN A 263 18.69 -3.74 -5.40
C ASN A 263 19.72 -4.75 -5.94
N ALA A 264 19.43 -6.04 -5.81
CA ALA A 264 20.33 -7.11 -6.21
C ALA A 264 20.65 -7.11 -7.72
N THR A 265 19.70 -6.74 -8.58
CA THR A 265 19.89 -6.65 -10.02
C THR A 265 20.90 -5.56 -10.40
N LEU A 266 20.83 -4.38 -9.77
CA LEU A 266 21.81 -3.30 -9.98
C LEU A 266 23.23 -3.78 -9.67
N TRP A 267 23.40 -4.43 -8.52
CA TRP A 267 24.72 -4.94 -8.10
C TRP A 267 25.18 -6.13 -8.92
N ALA A 268 24.28 -6.94 -9.46
CA ALA A 268 24.61 -7.97 -10.44
C ALA A 268 25.18 -7.37 -11.72
N VAL A 269 24.57 -6.30 -12.24
CA VAL A 269 25.09 -5.57 -13.42
C VAL A 269 26.49 -4.98 -13.13
N ILE A 270 26.68 -4.36 -11.97
CA ILE A 270 27.98 -3.82 -11.56
C ILE A 270 29.03 -4.94 -11.43
N ALA A 271 28.68 -6.07 -10.82
CA ALA A 271 29.57 -7.22 -10.70
C ALA A 271 29.98 -7.77 -12.06
N ALA A 272 29.05 -7.92 -13.00
CA ALA A 272 29.33 -8.35 -14.36
C ALA A 272 30.26 -7.38 -15.11
N ALA A 273 30.03 -6.06 -14.97
CA ALA A 273 30.87 -5.03 -15.54
C ALA A 273 32.32 -5.04 -14.98
N CYS A 274 32.47 -5.52 -13.74
CA CYS A 274 33.79 -5.76 -13.10
C CYS A 274 34.39 -7.14 -13.43
N GLY A 275 33.82 -7.89 -14.38
CA GLY A 275 34.29 -9.23 -14.77
C GLY A 275 33.94 -10.36 -13.77
N ARG A 276 33.11 -10.07 -12.75
CA ARG A 276 32.72 -11.03 -11.73
C ARG A 276 31.35 -11.66 -12.05
N TRP A 277 31.32 -12.44 -13.12
CA TRP A 277 30.12 -13.12 -13.59
C TRP A 277 29.55 -14.14 -12.60
N ASP A 278 30.43 -14.75 -11.79
CA ASP A 278 30.08 -15.63 -10.68
C ASP A 278 29.17 -14.91 -9.65
N LEU A 279 29.55 -13.72 -9.24
CA LEU A 279 28.78 -12.90 -8.29
C LEU A 279 27.49 -12.37 -8.92
N ALA A 280 27.56 -11.96 -10.19
CA ALA A 280 26.39 -11.49 -10.92
C ALA A 280 25.31 -12.57 -11.01
N ALA A 281 25.70 -13.80 -11.39
CA ALA A 281 24.78 -14.93 -11.47
C ALA A 281 24.19 -15.28 -10.08
N ALA A 282 25.01 -15.28 -9.03
CA ALA A 282 24.54 -15.54 -7.66
C ALA A 282 23.51 -14.51 -7.17
N LEU A 283 23.77 -13.21 -7.41
CA LEU A 283 22.82 -12.14 -7.04
C LEU A 283 21.50 -12.23 -7.81
N LEU A 284 21.54 -12.48 -9.11
CA LEU A 284 20.34 -12.67 -9.92
C LEU A 284 19.56 -13.91 -9.46
N ALA A 285 20.24 -15.01 -9.18
CA ALA A 285 19.59 -16.23 -8.72
C ALA A 285 18.85 -15.99 -7.38
N VAL A 286 19.51 -15.40 -6.38
CA VAL A 286 18.85 -15.12 -5.09
C VAL A 286 17.73 -14.09 -5.22
N ARG A 287 17.87 -13.08 -6.09
CA ARG A 287 16.79 -12.12 -6.40
C ARG A 287 15.57 -12.80 -7.01
N MET A 288 15.78 -13.69 -7.97
CA MET A 288 14.70 -14.44 -8.60
C MET A 288 13.98 -15.34 -7.59
N VAL A 289 14.70 -16.06 -6.76
CA VAL A 289 14.12 -16.89 -5.69
C VAL A 289 13.29 -16.03 -4.74
N MET A 290 13.82 -14.86 -4.30
CA MET A 290 13.10 -13.94 -3.44
C MET A 290 11.86 -13.37 -4.13
N ALA A 291 11.97 -12.97 -5.40
CA ALA A 291 10.84 -12.44 -6.16
C ALA A 291 9.71 -13.48 -6.32
N PHE A 292 10.03 -14.74 -6.55
CA PHE A 292 9.04 -15.82 -6.56
C PHE A 292 8.46 -16.07 -5.16
N ALA A 293 9.26 -16.03 -4.11
CA ALA A 293 8.77 -16.16 -2.74
C ALA A 293 7.79 -15.04 -2.38
N ALA A 294 8.12 -13.80 -2.70
CA ALA A 294 7.24 -12.65 -2.47
C ALA A 294 6.02 -12.68 -3.40
N GLY A 295 6.25 -12.67 -4.70
CA GLY A 295 5.21 -12.45 -5.69
C GLY A 295 4.28 -13.64 -5.91
N TRP A 296 4.81 -14.85 -5.98
CA TRP A 296 3.99 -16.04 -6.19
C TRP A 296 3.48 -16.65 -4.88
N PHE A 297 4.38 -16.95 -3.93
CA PHE A 297 3.95 -17.65 -2.71
C PHE A 297 3.21 -16.74 -1.73
N MET A 298 3.62 -15.47 -1.60
CA MET A 298 2.95 -14.53 -0.68
C MET A 298 1.80 -13.81 -1.35
N MET A 299 2.04 -13.12 -2.48
CA MET A 299 1.06 -12.26 -3.14
C MET A 299 0.11 -13.03 -4.06
N ARG A 300 0.41 -14.30 -4.40
CA ARG A 300 -0.36 -15.11 -5.35
C ARG A 300 -0.53 -14.43 -6.71
N SER A 301 0.46 -13.64 -7.12
CA SER A 301 0.46 -12.92 -8.39
C SER A 301 0.83 -13.86 -9.53
N ARG A 302 -0.10 -14.09 -10.45
CA ARG A 302 0.15 -14.89 -11.66
C ARG A 302 1.13 -14.21 -12.61
N ASP A 303 1.17 -12.87 -12.60
CA ASP A 303 2.05 -12.08 -13.46
C ASP A 303 3.51 -12.23 -13.07
N VAL A 304 3.83 -12.45 -11.80
CA VAL A 304 5.21 -12.76 -11.38
C VAL A 304 5.72 -14.03 -12.03
N VAL A 305 4.88 -15.04 -12.24
CA VAL A 305 5.28 -16.27 -12.97
C VAL A 305 5.37 -16.02 -14.46
N ARG A 306 4.34 -15.39 -15.06
CA ARG A 306 4.24 -15.19 -16.51
C ARG A 306 5.29 -14.23 -17.06
N LEU A 307 5.63 -13.20 -16.28
CA LEU A 307 6.51 -12.12 -16.69
C LEU A 307 7.82 -12.11 -15.87
N SER A 308 8.22 -13.26 -15.31
CA SER A 308 9.40 -13.39 -14.46
C SER A 308 10.68 -12.89 -15.11
N TRP A 309 10.82 -13.06 -16.41
CA TRP A 309 11.95 -12.60 -17.21
C TRP A 309 12.09 -11.05 -17.24
N LEU A 310 11.01 -10.31 -16.91
CA LEU A 310 11.02 -8.86 -16.81
C LEU A 310 11.46 -8.34 -15.41
N ILE A 311 11.58 -9.20 -14.41
CA ILE A 311 11.94 -8.79 -13.05
C ILE A 311 13.25 -7.99 -13.03
N PRO A 312 14.35 -8.42 -13.70
CA PRO A 312 15.56 -7.63 -13.75
C PRO A 312 15.38 -6.25 -14.39
N SER A 313 14.62 -6.18 -15.49
CA SER A 313 14.30 -4.90 -16.15
C SER A 313 13.46 -4.00 -15.25
N ARG A 314 12.52 -4.57 -14.48
CA ARG A 314 11.69 -3.84 -13.52
C ARG A 314 12.53 -3.29 -12.35
N ASP A 315 13.51 -4.06 -11.87
CA ASP A 315 14.44 -3.62 -10.82
C ASP A 315 15.29 -2.42 -11.29
N LEU A 316 15.80 -2.46 -12.54
CA LEU A 316 16.56 -1.35 -13.14
C LEU A 316 15.66 -0.13 -13.40
N PHE A 317 14.42 -0.34 -13.84
CA PHE A 317 13.43 0.74 -13.92
C PHE A 317 13.19 1.37 -12.54
N GLY A 318 13.07 0.57 -11.48
CA GLY A 318 12.96 1.04 -10.10
C GLY A 318 14.17 1.89 -9.67
N PHE A 319 15.38 1.53 -10.11
CA PHE A 319 16.57 2.33 -9.89
C PHE A 319 16.53 3.66 -10.66
N ALA A 320 16.06 3.68 -11.91
CA ALA A 320 15.86 4.91 -12.66
C ALA A 320 14.82 5.84 -12.00
N VAL A 321 13.72 5.28 -11.49
CA VAL A 321 12.71 5.99 -10.69
C VAL A 321 13.34 6.57 -9.41
N TRP A 322 14.18 5.78 -8.73
CA TRP A 322 14.91 6.24 -7.54
C TRP A 322 15.81 7.45 -7.88
N LEU A 323 16.57 7.39 -8.98
CA LEU A 323 17.37 8.53 -9.44
C LEU A 323 16.49 9.76 -9.71
N ALA A 324 15.40 9.60 -10.44
CA ALA A 324 14.46 10.69 -10.74
C ALA A 324 13.82 11.28 -9.47
N GLY A 325 13.57 10.43 -8.49
CA GLY A 325 13.01 10.81 -7.19
C GLY A 325 13.94 11.65 -6.33
N LEU A 326 15.27 11.64 -6.59
CA LEU A 326 16.24 12.53 -5.91
C LEU A 326 16.00 13.99 -6.25
N PHE A 327 15.39 14.26 -7.41
CA PHE A 327 15.20 15.62 -7.92
C PHE A 327 13.74 16.07 -7.82
N GLY A 328 13.58 17.37 -7.52
CA GLY A 328 12.26 18.00 -7.36
C GLY A 328 11.56 17.63 -6.07
N ASN A 329 10.71 18.56 -5.61
CA ASN A 329 9.89 18.42 -4.40
C ASN A 329 8.41 18.57 -4.70
N SER A 330 7.99 18.46 -5.96
CA SER A 330 6.61 18.58 -6.38
C SER A 330 6.07 17.27 -6.89
N VAL A 331 4.79 17.06 -6.64
CA VAL A 331 4.02 15.92 -7.14
C VAL A 331 2.68 16.40 -7.68
N VAL A 332 2.17 15.69 -8.68
CA VAL A 332 0.79 15.87 -9.14
C VAL A 332 -0.01 14.65 -8.69
N TRP A 333 -1.10 14.91 -7.99
CA TRP A 333 -2.00 13.86 -7.55
C TRP A 333 -3.46 14.26 -7.81
N ARG A 334 -4.18 13.43 -8.56
CA ARG A 334 -5.58 13.71 -8.95
C ARG A 334 -5.77 15.09 -9.57
N GLY A 335 -4.80 15.55 -10.39
CA GLY A 335 -4.82 16.85 -11.06
C GLY A 335 -4.37 18.04 -10.20
N GLU A 336 -4.10 17.82 -8.92
CA GLU A 336 -3.60 18.87 -8.02
C GLU A 336 -2.08 18.86 -7.94
N TYR A 337 -1.47 20.01 -8.09
CA TYR A 337 -0.04 20.22 -7.91
C TYR A 337 0.25 20.47 -6.43
N MET A 338 1.16 19.70 -5.87
CA MET A 338 1.53 19.79 -4.47
C MET A 338 3.04 19.90 -4.33
N ARG A 339 3.50 20.83 -3.52
CA ARG A 339 4.91 20.93 -3.12
C ARG A 339 5.12 20.18 -1.81
N LEU A 340 6.13 19.32 -1.77
CA LEU A 340 6.46 18.53 -0.60
C LEU A 340 7.55 19.22 0.22
N GLY A 341 7.25 19.52 1.47
CA GLY A 341 8.18 20.02 2.46
C GLY A 341 8.82 18.90 3.30
N ARG A 342 9.53 19.30 4.36
CA ARG A 342 10.16 18.36 5.30
C ARG A 342 9.14 17.41 5.92
N GLN A 343 9.55 16.15 6.13
CA GLN A 343 8.73 15.08 6.70
C GLN A 343 7.46 14.75 5.90
N GLY A 344 7.39 15.13 4.60
CA GLY A 344 6.25 14.83 3.74
C GLY A 344 5.05 15.77 3.94
N ARG A 345 5.22 16.93 4.58
CA ARG A 345 4.17 17.95 4.66
C ARG A 345 3.91 18.56 3.28
N ILE A 346 2.65 18.80 2.99
CA ILE A 346 2.21 19.53 1.80
C ILE A 346 2.38 21.02 2.07
N GLY A 347 3.25 21.71 1.30
CA GLY A 347 3.42 23.16 1.32
C GLY A 347 2.60 23.86 0.25
N PHE A 348 2.20 25.10 0.48
CA PHE A 348 1.77 26.00 -0.58
C PHE A 348 3.01 26.67 -1.19
N GLU A 349 3.00 26.96 -2.50
CA GLU A 349 3.78 28.06 -3.01
C GLU A 349 3.21 29.33 -2.35
N GLN A 350 4.05 30.06 -1.60
CA GLN A 350 3.79 31.48 -1.38
C GLN A 350 4.00 32.13 -2.76
N GLU A 351 2.92 32.63 -3.36
CA GLU A 351 2.98 33.54 -4.48
C GLU A 351 3.82 34.77 -4.12
#